data_45eb2c8ddf440736c76dce2055daec7f
#
_entry.id   45eb2c8ddf440736c76dce2055daec7f
#
_cell.length_a   1.000
_cell.length_b   1.000
_cell.length_c   1.000
_cell.angle_alpha   90.00
_cell.angle_beta   90.00
_cell.angle_gamma   90.00
#
_symmetry.space_group_name_H-M   'P 1'
#
loop_
_entity.id
_entity.type
_entity.pdbx_description
1 polymer ?
#
loop_
_entity_poly.entity_id
_entity_poly.type
_entity_poly.pdbx_seq_one_letter_code
_entity_poly.pdbx_strand_id
1 'polypeptide(L)'
;LNQKHRYTLRFIWCGSEEQGLLGSRAYVEAHKEELSKILLCLNFDMTGTIVGSHRLMVTGNSEIDHYIKFLAKEIGFITKFCDDVHHSDSAPFANEGIPAIGFMRDGQAGGHSRFDIPWPLSGEQLAAATDYAKALIHRIDSARTFPFNRTIDPKMAETVANYIHPKN
;
A
#
# COMPACT_ATOMS: atom_id res chain seq x y z
N LEU A 1 12.44 11.08 -9.66
CA LEU A 1 11.12 11.53 -10.16
C LEU A 1 11.20 12.62 -11.24
N ASN A 2 12.40 13.05 -11.66
CA ASN A 2 12.57 14.01 -12.76
C ASN A 2 12.55 13.36 -14.16
N GLN A 3 12.07 12.13 -14.28
CA GLN A 3 11.95 11.42 -15.56
C GLN A 3 10.51 11.50 -16.06
N LYS A 4 10.34 11.43 -17.38
CA LYS A 4 9.02 11.32 -17.99
C LYS A 4 8.47 9.92 -17.71
N HIS A 5 7.42 9.84 -16.92
CA HIS A 5 6.73 8.61 -16.58
C HIS A 5 5.68 8.24 -17.62
N ARG A 6 5.52 6.93 -17.85
CA ARG A 6 4.45 6.39 -18.72
C ARG A 6 3.10 6.49 -18.00
N TYR A 7 3.11 6.27 -16.67
CA TYR A 7 1.93 6.35 -15.83
C TYR A 7 1.99 7.60 -14.95
N THR A 8 0.84 8.21 -14.69
CA THR A 8 0.73 9.32 -13.74
C THR A 8 0.93 8.79 -12.32
N LEU A 9 1.81 9.44 -11.56
CA LEU A 9 1.98 9.21 -10.14
C LEU A 9 1.22 10.29 -9.37
N ARG A 10 0.29 9.87 -8.51
CA ARG A 10 -0.48 10.76 -7.65
C ARG A 10 -0.11 10.48 -6.20
N PHE A 11 0.30 11.51 -5.48
CA PHE A 11 0.63 11.45 -4.06
C PHE A 11 -0.55 12.00 -3.27
N ILE A 12 -1.00 11.24 -2.27
CA ILE A 12 -2.14 11.59 -1.43
C ILE A 12 -1.68 11.48 0.02
N TRP A 13 -1.90 12.52 0.79
CA TRP A 13 -1.71 12.52 2.24
C TRP A 13 -3.09 12.48 2.88
N CYS A 14 -3.48 11.30 3.35
CA CYS A 14 -4.76 11.10 4.00
C CYS A 14 -4.71 11.63 5.43
N GLY A 15 -5.79 12.28 5.86
CA GLY A 15 -6.00 12.69 7.24
C GLY A 15 -7.03 11.81 7.93
N SER A 16 -6.99 11.77 9.27
CA SER A 16 -7.98 11.09 10.10
C SER A 16 -8.16 9.59 9.76
N GLU A 17 -7.06 8.90 9.49
CA GLU A 17 -7.05 7.46 9.25
C GLU A 17 -7.62 6.72 10.46
N GLU A 18 -7.14 7.01 11.66
CA GLU A 18 -7.52 6.44 12.96
C GLU A 18 -9.00 6.69 13.35
N GLN A 19 -9.67 7.59 12.64
CA GLN A 19 -11.10 7.90 12.84
C GLN A 19 -12.01 7.19 11.84
N GLY A 20 -11.53 6.13 11.22
CA GLY A 20 -12.26 5.32 10.25
C GLY A 20 -12.00 5.70 8.80
N LEU A 21 -10.74 5.97 8.45
CA LEU A 21 -10.26 6.19 7.08
C LEU A 21 -10.92 7.42 6.41
N LEU A 22 -11.19 8.47 7.18
CA LEU A 22 -12.03 9.59 6.68
C LEU A 22 -11.43 10.26 5.45
N GLY A 23 -10.11 10.47 5.43
CA GLY A 23 -9.45 11.13 4.31
C GLY A 23 -9.47 10.31 3.03
N SER A 24 -9.12 9.03 3.10
CA SER A 24 -9.12 8.13 1.94
C SER A 24 -10.52 7.84 1.43
N ARG A 25 -11.52 7.68 2.30
CA ARG A 25 -12.93 7.54 1.92
C ARG A 25 -13.44 8.78 1.19
N ALA A 26 -13.17 9.97 1.73
CA ALA A 26 -13.56 11.23 1.10
C ALA A 26 -12.89 11.41 -0.26
N TYR A 27 -11.61 11.02 -0.38
CA TYR A 27 -10.90 11.04 -1.66
C TYR A 27 -11.55 10.12 -2.69
N VAL A 28 -11.81 8.87 -2.34
CA VAL A 28 -12.44 7.88 -3.22
C VAL A 28 -13.81 8.37 -3.68
N GLU A 29 -14.62 8.90 -2.77
CA GLU A 29 -15.94 9.45 -3.10
C GLU A 29 -15.87 10.63 -4.07
N ALA A 30 -14.94 11.58 -3.81
CA ALA A 30 -14.79 12.77 -4.64
C ALA A 30 -14.23 12.48 -6.05
N HIS A 31 -13.58 11.33 -6.25
CA HIS A 31 -12.91 10.98 -7.51
C HIS A 31 -13.49 9.72 -8.16
N LYS A 32 -14.75 9.38 -7.88
CA LYS A 32 -15.41 8.15 -8.40
C LYS A 32 -15.26 7.95 -9.90
N GLU A 33 -15.40 9.02 -10.68
CA GLU A 33 -15.28 8.97 -12.14
C GLU A 33 -13.87 8.65 -12.65
N GLU A 34 -12.85 8.87 -11.81
CA GLU A 34 -11.44 8.63 -12.15
C GLU A 34 -10.92 7.26 -11.69
N LEU A 35 -11.64 6.58 -10.78
CA LEU A 35 -11.16 5.35 -10.14
C LEU A 35 -10.84 4.24 -11.14
N SER A 36 -11.58 4.17 -12.25
CA SER A 36 -11.32 3.20 -13.32
C SER A 36 -9.94 3.35 -13.97
N LYS A 37 -9.32 4.54 -13.85
CA LYS A 37 -8.00 4.86 -14.40
C LYS A 37 -6.85 4.56 -13.42
N ILE A 38 -7.17 4.32 -12.15
CA ILE A 38 -6.18 3.98 -11.14
C ILE A 38 -5.85 2.49 -11.24
N LEU A 39 -4.60 2.16 -11.48
CA LEU A 39 -4.16 0.79 -11.73
C LEU A 39 -3.67 0.10 -10.46
N LEU A 40 -3.09 0.85 -9.53
CA LEU A 40 -2.50 0.33 -8.30
C LEU A 40 -2.46 1.42 -7.24
N CYS A 41 -2.73 1.03 -6.00
CA CYS A 41 -2.51 1.85 -4.81
C CYS A 41 -1.26 1.35 -4.07
N LEU A 42 -0.35 2.25 -3.71
CA LEU A 42 0.75 1.97 -2.79
C LEU A 42 0.49 2.74 -1.50
N ASN A 43 0.27 2.04 -0.41
CA ASN A 43 -0.02 2.62 0.89
C ASN A 43 1.18 2.49 1.83
N PHE A 44 1.62 3.58 2.40
CA PHE A 44 2.72 3.63 3.35
C PHE A 44 2.18 4.02 4.71
N ASP A 45 2.15 3.05 5.60
CA ASP A 45 1.68 3.23 6.95
C ASP A 45 2.64 2.54 7.90
N MET A 46 3.12 3.28 8.92
CA MET A 46 4.04 2.78 9.93
C MET A 46 5.35 2.16 9.38
N THR A 47 5.90 2.72 8.31
CA THR A 47 7.06 2.14 7.62
C THR A 47 8.40 2.44 8.29
N GLY A 48 8.45 3.30 9.31
CA GLY A 48 9.67 3.85 9.87
C GLY A 48 10.08 3.35 11.25
N THR A 49 9.36 2.44 11.88
CA THR A 49 9.68 1.97 13.24
C THR A 49 11.08 1.34 13.30
N ILE A 50 11.85 1.67 14.36
CA ILE A 50 13.24 1.22 14.52
C ILE A 50 13.35 -0.30 14.74
N VAL A 51 12.34 -0.90 15.37
CA VAL A 51 12.27 -2.33 15.65
C VAL A 51 11.32 -3.05 14.68
N GLY A 52 11.48 -4.36 14.58
CA GLY A 52 10.62 -5.21 13.76
C GLY A 52 11.12 -5.41 12.32
N SER A 53 10.28 -6.01 11.52
CA SER A 53 10.56 -6.38 10.13
C SER A 53 9.66 -5.61 9.17
N HIS A 54 10.15 -5.32 7.98
CA HIS A 54 9.28 -4.84 6.90
C HIS A 54 8.22 -5.90 6.56
N ARG A 55 7.03 -5.43 6.24
CA ARG A 55 5.94 -6.22 5.70
C ARG A 55 5.41 -5.58 4.43
N LEU A 56 5.14 -6.41 3.44
CA LEU A 56 4.35 -6.07 2.27
C LEU A 56 3.03 -6.85 2.35
N MET A 57 1.93 -6.13 2.34
CA MET A 57 0.58 -6.68 2.38
C MET A 57 -0.07 -6.46 1.02
N VAL A 58 -0.45 -7.55 0.36
CA VAL A 58 -1.04 -7.49 -0.99
C VAL A 58 -2.54 -7.70 -0.90
N THR A 59 -3.28 -6.66 -1.24
CA THR A 59 -4.70 -6.76 -1.53
C THR A 59 -4.87 -6.75 -3.05
N GLY A 60 -4.85 -7.93 -3.65
CA GLY A 60 -4.80 -8.05 -5.11
C GLY A 60 -4.99 -9.48 -5.58
N ASN A 61 -4.24 -9.85 -6.59
CA ASN A 61 -4.22 -11.18 -7.17
C ASN A 61 -2.83 -11.82 -7.11
N SER A 62 -2.72 -13.08 -7.47
CA SER A 62 -1.46 -13.82 -7.44
C SER A 62 -0.38 -13.27 -8.37
N GLU A 63 -0.72 -12.56 -9.45
CA GLU A 63 0.26 -11.95 -10.36
C GLU A 63 1.02 -10.85 -9.63
N ILE A 64 0.30 -9.99 -8.90
CA ILE A 64 0.90 -8.90 -8.09
C ILE A 64 1.78 -9.50 -7.00
N ASP A 65 1.28 -10.51 -6.28
CA ASP A 65 2.01 -11.17 -5.21
C ASP A 65 3.34 -11.77 -5.72
N HIS A 66 3.31 -12.52 -6.81
CA HIS A 66 4.51 -13.08 -7.42
C HIS A 66 5.49 -12.00 -7.89
N TYR A 67 4.96 -10.93 -8.49
CA TYR A 67 5.77 -9.83 -9.02
C TYR A 67 6.56 -9.12 -7.92
N ILE A 68 5.90 -8.77 -6.81
CA ILE A 68 6.57 -8.09 -5.70
C ILE A 68 7.55 -8.99 -4.95
N LYS A 69 7.24 -10.29 -4.79
CA LYS A 69 8.14 -11.28 -4.19
C LYS A 69 9.41 -11.44 -5.02
N PHE A 70 9.25 -11.53 -6.34
CA PHE A 70 10.40 -11.62 -7.25
C PHE A 70 11.27 -10.36 -7.16
N LEU A 71 10.67 -9.17 -7.23
CA LEU A 71 11.39 -7.91 -7.14
C LEU A 71 12.14 -7.77 -5.81
N ALA A 72 11.50 -8.10 -4.69
CA ALA A 72 12.13 -8.03 -3.37
C ALA A 72 13.38 -8.91 -3.30
N LYS A 73 13.30 -10.13 -3.84
CA LYS A 73 14.43 -11.05 -3.92
C LYS A 73 15.55 -10.50 -4.83
N GLU A 74 15.19 -9.93 -5.96
CA GLU A 74 16.15 -9.39 -6.94
C GLU A 74 16.96 -8.23 -6.38
N ILE A 75 16.34 -7.32 -5.65
CA ILE A 75 17.02 -6.14 -5.10
C ILE A 75 17.52 -6.33 -3.64
N GLY A 76 17.29 -7.51 -3.06
CA GLY A 76 17.71 -7.81 -1.69
C GLY A 76 16.87 -7.12 -0.60
N PHE A 77 15.62 -6.76 -0.87
CA PHE A 77 14.74 -6.17 0.13
C PHE A 77 14.20 -7.26 1.07
N ILE A 78 14.67 -7.26 2.31
CA ILE A 78 14.26 -8.24 3.33
C ILE A 78 12.92 -7.81 3.92
N THR A 79 11.88 -8.59 3.62
CA THR A 79 10.51 -8.30 4.04
C THR A 79 9.72 -9.60 4.26
N LYS A 80 8.65 -9.51 5.06
CA LYS A 80 7.61 -10.55 5.14
C LYS A 80 6.50 -10.20 4.16
N PHE A 81 5.93 -11.21 3.53
CA PHE A 81 4.76 -11.06 2.66
C PHE A 81 3.54 -11.58 3.38
N CYS A 82 2.46 -10.83 3.34
CA CYS A 82 1.20 -11.20 3.94
C CYS A 82 0.10 -11.08 2.88
N ASP A 83 -0.52 -12.21 2.58
CA ASP A 83 -1.71 -12.27 1.71
C ASP A 83 -2.93 -11.92 2.55
N ASP A 84 -3.03 -10.64 2.93
CA ASP A 84 -4.10 -10.13 3.78
C ASP A 84 -4.41 -8.67 3.42
N VAL A 85 -5.60 -8.24 3.81
CA VAL A 85 -6.03 -6.85 3.63
C VAL A 85 -5.31 -5.96 4.63
N HIS A 86 -4.65 -4.92 4.14
CA HIS A 86 -4.11 -3.88 5.01
C HIS A 86 -5.26 -2.99 5.47
N HIS A 87 -5.56 -3.02 6.76
CA HIS A 87 -6.60 -2.19 7.40
C HIS A 87 -6.09 -0.75 7.57
N SER A 88 -5.94 -0.05 6.47
CA SER A 88 -5.42 1.31 6.38
C SER A 88 -5.99 2.01 5.15
N ASP A 89 -5.50 3.19 4.80
CA ASP A 89 -6.00 4.07 3.73
C ASP A 89 -6.07 3.45 2.33
N SER A 90 -5.44 2.31 2.10
CA SER A 90 -5.62 1.54 0.87
C SER A 90 -6.96 0.80 0.77
N ALA A 91 -7.62 0.52 1.90
CA ALA A 91 -8.85 -0.28 1.91
C ALA A 91 -10.02 0.36 1.17
N PRO A 92 -10.31 1.67 1.24
CA PRO A 92 -11.33 2.31 0.41
C PRO A 92 -11.08 2.16 -1.09
N PHE A 93 -9.80 2.23 -1.53
CA PHE A 93 -9.44 2.00 -2.93
C PHE A 93 -9.67 0.54 -3.33
N ALA A 94 -9.28 -0.39 -2.47
CA ALA A 94 -9.49 -1.82 -2.69
C ALA A 94 -10.97 -2.19 -2.76
N ASN A 95 -11.83 -1.52 -1.98
CA ASN A 95 -13.29 -1.69 -2.05
C ASN A 95 -13.87 -1.31 -3.42
N GLU A 96 -13.20 -0.40 -4.13
CA GLU A 96 -13.53 -0.01 -5.51
C GLU A 96 -12.80 -0.88 -6.56
N GLY A 97 -12.25 -2.02 -6.16
CA GLY A 97 -11.56 -2.97 -7.03
C GLY A 97 -10.20 -2.49 -7.53
N ILE A 98 -9.54 -1.58 -6.82
CA ILE A 98 -8.18 -1.13 -7.11
C ILE A 98 -7.20 -1.96 -6.28
N PRO A 99 -6.34 -2.79 -6.89
CA PRO A 99 -5.34 -3.53 -6.13
C PRO A 99 -4.44 -2.61 -5.31
N ALA A 100 -4.01 -3.08 -4.14
CA ALA A 100 -3.18 -2.30 -3.25
C ALA A 100 -2.00 -3.11 -2.70
N ILE A 101 -0.90 -2.40 -2.46
CA ILE A 101 0.28 -2.91 -1.75
C ILE A 101 0.50 -2.02 -0.54
N GLY A 102 0.28 -2.58 0.64
CA GLY A 102 0.56 -1.93 1.91
C GLY A 102 2.01 -2.14 2.33
N PHE A 103 2.67 -1.07 2.69
CA PHE A 103 4.01 -1.05 3.26
C PHE A 103 3.89 -0.72 4.74
N MET A 104 4.38 -1.60 5.60
CA MET A 104 4.43 -1.37 7.04
C MET A 104 5.64 -2.03 7.66
N ARG A 105 5.84 -1.82 8.95
CA ARG A 105 6.80 -2.55 9.78
C ARG A 105 6.12 -3.08 11.04
N ASP A 106 6.55 -4.26 11.47
CA ASP A 106 6.22 -4.77 12.80
C ASP A 106 6.85 -3.89 13.89
N GLY A 107 6.45 -4.11 15.13
CA GLY A 107 7.14 -3.53 16.28
C GLY A 107 6.71 -2.12 16.62
N GLN A 108 5.44 -1.86 16.54
CA GLN A 108 4.80 -0.60 16.91
C GLN A 108 5.01 -0.27 18.40
N ALA A 109 6.05 0.50 18.69
CA ALA A 109 6.26 1.04 20.01
C ALA A 109 5.41 2.30 20.20
N GLY A 110 4.37 2.22 21.02
CA GLY A 110 3.54 3.38 21.39
C GLY A 110 2.42 3.73 20.42
N GLY A 111 2.20 2.97 19.35
CA GLY A 111 1.10 3.20 18.41
C GLY A 111 -0.27 3.27 19.10
N HIS A 112 -1.15 4.12 18.61
CA HIS A 112 -2.48 4.43 19.17
C HIS A 112 -2.43 4.97 20.62
N SER A 113 -1.31 5.59 21.02
CA SER A 113 -1.15 6.17 22.36
C SER A 113 -0.41 7.51 22.33
N ARG A 114 -0.37 8.19 23.49
CA ARG A 114 0.41 9.42 23.67
C ARG A 114 1.94 9.22 23.49
N PHE A 115 2.40 8.00 23.38
CA PHE A 115 3.81 7.65 23.15
C PHE A 115 4.13 7.42 21.66
N ASP A 116 3.17 7.62 20.78
CA ASP A 116 3.40 7.65 19.34
C ASP A 116 4.06 8.98 18.97
N ILE A 117 5.37 8.98 19.08
CA ILE A 117 6.24 10.15 18.91
C ILE A 117 7.32 9.83 17.87
N PRO A 118 7.91 10.84 17.21
CA PRO A 118 8.89 10.64 16.12
C PRO A 118 10.19 9.93 16.52
N TRP A 119 10.55 9.94 17.80
CA TRP A 119 11.87 9.44 18.23
C TRP A 119 12.15 7.96 17.92
N PRO A 120 11.19 7.01 17.95
CA PRO A 120 11.48 5.61 17.59
C PRO A 120 11.47 5.35 16.08
N LEU A 121 11.50 6.38 15.23
CA LEU A 121 11.58 6.24 13.79
C LEU A 121 13.04 6.20 13.31
N SER A 122 13.29 5.40 12.28
CA SER A 122 14.58 5.24 11.62
C SER A 122 14.51 5.73 10.18
N GLY A 123 15.36 6.71 9.86
CA GLY A 123 15.51 7.17 8.47
C GLY A 123 16.00 6.06 7.53
N GLU A 124 16.79 5.12 8.03
CA GLU A 124 17.27 3.96 7.26
C GLU A 124 16.11 3.05 6.86
N GLN A 125 15.19 2.78 7.79
CA GLN A 125 14.03 1.93 7.52
C GLN A 125 13.04 2.61 6.56
N LEU A 126 12.83 3.91 6.71
CA LEU A 126 12.04 4.71 5.76
C LEU A 126 12.67 4.69 4.37
N ALA A 127 14.00 4.85 4.28
CA ALA A 127 14.73 4.80 3.03
C ALA A 127 14.59 3.42 2.36
N ALA A 128 14.75 2.32 3.11
CA ALA A 128 14.62 0.98 2.58
C ALA A 128 13.25 0.71 1.95
N ALA A 129 12.16 1.08 2.64
CA ALA A 129 10.80 0.96 2.09
C ALA A 129 10.62 1.86 0.84
N THR A 130 11.15 3.08 0.87
CA THR A 130 11.09 4.04 -0.24
C THR A 130 11.85 3.54 -1.45
N ASP A 131 13.06 2.98 -1.26
CA ASP A 131 13.88 2.47 -2.36
C ASP A 131 13.26 1.24 -3.02
N TYR A 132 12.64 0.35 -2.24
CA TYR A 132 11.85 -0.73 -2.81
C TYR A 132 10.67 -0.20 -3.64
N ALA A 133 9.91 0.76 -3.12
CA ALA A 133 8.78 1.36 -3.84
C ALA A 133 9.23 2.07 -5.12
N LYS A 134 10.36 2.78 -5.09
CA LYS A 134 10.96 3.39 -6.29
C LYS A 134 11.34 2.35 -7.34
N ALA A 135 11.95 1.25 -6.91
CA ALA A 135 12.30 0.14 -7.80
C ALA A 135 11.04 -0.48 -8.43
N LEU A 136 9.98 -0.70 -7.64
CA LEU A 136 8.69 -1.21 -8.12
C LEU A 136 8.07 -0.26 -9.15
N ILE A 137 7.96 1.03 -8.83
CA ILE A 137 7.42 2.05 -9.72
C ILE A 137 8.24 2.11 -11.02
N HIS A 138 9.56 2.15 -10.92
CA HIS A 138 10.43 2.20 -12.09
C HIS A 138 10.27 0.98 -13.00
N ARG A 139 10.15 -0.21 -12.41
CA ARG A 139 9.95 -1.44 -13.16
C ARG A 139 8.60 -1.48 -13.87
N ILE A 140 7.52 -1.04 -13.20
CA ILE A 140 6.20 -0.91 -13.80
C ILE A 140 6.21 0.12 -14.93
N ASP A 141 6.84 1.27 -14.71
CA ASP A 141 6.89 2.38 -15.66
C ASP A 141 7.71 2.06 -16.91
N SER A 142 8.72 1.20 -16.76
CA SER A 142 9.58 0.74 -17.88
C SER A 142 8.97 -0.42 -18.68
N ALA A 143 7.94 -1.09 -18.17
CA ALA A 143 7.29 -2.19 -18.86
C ALA A 143 6.51 -1.70 -20.11
N ARG A 144 6.46 -2.54 -21.17
CA ARG A 144 5.68 -2.21 -22.39
C ARG A 144 4.19 -2.10 -22.11
N THR A 145 3.69 -2.93 -21.20
CA THR A 145 2.30 -2.97 -20.73
C THR A 145 2.31 -3.01 -19.22
N PHE A 146 1.20 -2.64 -18.58
CA PHE A 146 1.06 -2.79 -17.15
C PHE A 146 1.22 -4.28 -16.78
N PRO A 147 2.10 -4.64 -15.81
CA PRO A 147 2.60 -6.01 -15.68
C PRO A 147 1.65 -7.02 -15.05
N PHE A 148 0.49 -6.60 -14.56
CA PHE A 148 -0.51 -7.48 -13.95
C PHE A 148 -1.93 -6.94 -14.15
N ASN A 149 -2.91 -7.83 -13.96
CA ASN A 149 -4.31 -7.45 -14.09
C ASN A 149 -4.77 -6.60 -12.89
N ARG A 150 -5.61 -5.60 -13.18
CA ARG A 150 -6.25 -4.75 -12.16
C ARG A 150 -7.44 -5.51 -11.54
N THR A 151 -7.15 -6.56 -10.80
CA THR A 151 -8.16 -7.40 -10.13
C THR A 151 -7.75 -7.73 -8.70
N ILE A 152 -8.73 -7.98 -7.87
CA ILE A 152 -8.55 -8.45 -6.49
C ILE A 152 -9.17 -9.85 -6.39
N ASP A 153 -8.50 -10.75 -5.70
CA ASP A 153 -9.02 -12.07 -5.41
C ASP A 153 -10.40 -11.97 -4.72
N PRO A 154 -11.40 -12.75 -5.13
CA PRO A 154 -12.76 -12.63 -4.60
C PRO A 154 -12.85 -12.74 -3.07
N LYS A 155 -12.04 -13.59 -2.45
CA LYS A 155 -12.01 -13.75 -0.99
C LYS A 155 -11.44 -12.48 -0.32
N MET A 156 -10.41 -11.89 -0.90
CA MET A 156 -9.87 -10.61 -0.41
C MET A 156 -10.87 -9.46 -0.62
N ALA A 157 -11.55 -9.43 -1.75
CA ALA A 157 -12.60 -8.42 -2.00
C ALA A 157 -13.73 -8.50 -0.96
N GLU A 158 -14.15 -9.71 -0.58
CA GLU A 158 -15.13 -9.92 0.49
C GLU A 158 -14.60 -9.42 1.84
N THR A 159 -13.34 -9.72 2.17
CA THR A 159 -12.70 -9.24 3.41
C THR A 159 -12.65 -7.72 3.45
N VAL A 160 -12.25 -7.07 2.36
CA VAL A 160 -12.25 -5.60 2.23
C VAL A 160 -13.66 -5.03 2.43
N ALA A 161 -14.66 -5.59 1.75
CA ALA A 161 -16.04 -5.13 1.85
C ALA A 161 -16.58 -5.24 3.29
N ASN A 162 -16.28 -6.33 3.99
CA ASN A 162 -16.65 -6.53 5.40
C ASN A 162 -15.94 -5.53 6.33
N TYR A 163 -14.68 -5.17 6.04
CA TYR A 163 -13.95 -4.16 6.80
C TYR A 163 -14.51 -2.74 6.56
N ILE A 164 -14.79 -2.39 5.32
CA ILE A 164 -15.32 -1.07 4.93
C ILE A 164 -16.79 -0.89 5.37
N HIS A 165 -17.58 -1.96 5.31
CA HIS A 165 -19.00 -2.00 5.63
C HIS A 165 -19.28 -3.12 6.65
N PRO A 166 -18.87 -2.95 7.92
CA PRO A 166 -19.09 -4.00 8.92
C PRO A 166 -20.59 -4.31 9.05
N LYS A 167 -20.92 -5.59 8.98
CA LYS A 167 -22.28 -6.06 9.27
C LYS A 167 -22.53 -5.88 10.77
N ASN A 168 -23.53 -5.07 11.13
CA ASN A 168 -24.02 -4.93 12.50
C ASN A 168 -24.54 -6.26 13.02
#